data_74416a0ffa540b71059a7100885fed38
#
_entry.id   74416a0ffa540b71059a7100885fed38
#
_cell.length_a   1.000
_cell.length_b   1.000
_cell.length_c   1.000
_cell.angle_alpha   90.00
_cell.angle_beta   90.00
_cell.angle_gamma   90.00
#
_symmetry.space_group_name_H-M   'P 1'
#
loop_
_entity.id
_entity.type
_entity.pdbx_description
1 polymer ?
#
loop_
_entity_poly.entity_id
_entity_poly.type
_entity_poly.pdbx_seq_one_letter_code
_entity_poly.pdbx_strand_id
1 'polypeptide(L)'
;MGRLLAKHLGKTFIDSDEEIQKRTGVTIQHIFDVEGEAGFRQRETVVLYDLVQQDNLVLATGGGAILSEQNRAMLQQNAIVIYLKTGVPDLLQRTRHDRNRPLLQTGDPYAKLTELHQQRDPLYQQVADVVIQSGKQSVHALMLRLVDEIGLFRKNSA
;
A
#
# COMPACT_ATOMS: atom_id res chain seq x y z
N MET A 1 -0.80 -10.51 -3.05
CA MET A 1 -1.62 -9.90 -4.13
C MET A 1 -0.76 -9.23 -5.18
N GLY A 2 -0.02 -8.20 -4.87
CA GLY A 2 0.77 -7.42 -5.85
C GLY A 2 1.74 -8.26 -6.70
N ARG A 3 2.46 -9.20 -6.11
CA ARG A 3 3.37 -10.09 -6.84
C ARG A 3 2.61 -10.95 -7.87
N LEU A 4 1.44 -11.46 -7.51
CA LEU A 4 0.61 -12.26 -8.40
C LEU A 4 0.06 -11.43 -9.55
N LEU A 5 -0.41 -10.23 -9.25
CA LEU A 5 -0.87 -9.27 -10.25
C LEU A 5 0.24 -8.89 -11.23
N ALA A 6 1.44 -8.59 -10.73
CA ALA A 6 2.60 -8.26 -11.56
C ALA A 6 2.96 -9.41 -12.51
N LYS A 7 3.01 -10.63 -11.99
CA LYS A 7 3.25 -11.82 -12.80
C LYS A 7 2.21 -11.99 -13.91
N HIS A 8 0.93 -11.81 -13.58
CA HIS A 8 -0.16 -11.92 -14.56
C HIS A 8 -0.07 -10.84 -15.66
N LEU A 9 0.31 -9.63 -15.28
CA LEU A 9 0.44 -8.48 -16.21
C LEU A 9 1.79 -8.43 -16.94
N GLY A 10 2.73 -9.33 -16.65
CA GLY A 10 4.10 -9.27 -17.19
C GLY A 10 4.88 -8.05 -16.71
N LYS A 11 4.64 -7.59 -15.48
CA LYS A 11 5.26 -6.40 -14.89
C LYS A 11 6.21 -6.76 -13.75
N THR A 12 7.11 -5.84 -13.42
CA THR A 12 7.96 -5.94 -12.23
C THR A 12 7.15 -5.58 -10.98
N PHE A 13 7.35 -6.33 -9.90
CA PHE A 13 6.77 -6.02 -8.59
C PHE A 13 7.79 -5.37 -7.68
N ILE A 14 7.43 -4.24 -7.06
CA ILE A 14 8.22 -3.60 -5.99
C ILE A 14 7.29 -3.25 -4.82
N ASP A 15 7.74 -3.54 -3.61
CA ASP A 15 7.16 -3.07 -2.36
C ASP A 15 7.99 -1.90 -1.84
N SER A 16 7.37 -0.75 -1.58
CA SER A 16 8.10 0.45 -1.16
C SER A 16 8.81 0.30 0.18
N ASP A 17 8.24 -0.46 1.12
CA ASP A 17 8.87 -0.72 2.41
C ASP A 17 10.10 -1.62 2.27
N GLU A 18 10.02 -2.68 1.43
CA GLU A 18 11.15 -3.53 1.10
C GLU A 18 12.27 -2.71 0.41
N GLU A 19 11.90 -1.79 -0.48
CA GLU A 19 12.85 -0.92 -1.17
C GLU A 19 13.56 0.05 -0.21
N ILE A 20 12.84 0.61 0.77
CA ILE A 20 13.44 1.44 1.83
C ILE A 20 14.47 0.63 2.62
N GLN A 21 14.12 -0.58 3.04
CA GLN A 21 15.04 -1.46 3.77
C GLN A 21 16.29 -1.82 2.93
N LYS A 22 16.10 -2.10 1.65
CA LYS A 22 17.20 -2.38 0.72
C LYS A 22 18.14 -1.18 0.57
N ARG A 23 17.61 0.03 0.42
CA ARG A 23 18.43 1.26 0.26
C ARG A 23 19.16 1.66 1.54
N THR A 24 18.52 1.46 2.69
CA THR A 24 19.10 1.85 3.99
C THR A 24 19.97 0.77 4.62
N GLY A 25 19.77 -0.49 4.25
CA GLY A 25 20.45 -1.63 4.88
C GLY A 25 19.96 -1.96 6.28
N VAL A 26 18.86 -1.35 6.73
CA VAL A 26 18.26 -1.56 8.07
C VAL A 26 16.76 -1.84 7.96
N THR A 27 16.17 -2.32 9.06
CA THR A 27 14.73 -2.59 9.12
C THR A 27 13.92 -1.30 9.28
N ILE A 28 12.66 -1.35 8.87
CA ILE A 28 11.70 -0.24 9.13
C ILE A 28 11.62 0.07 10.62
N GLN A 29 11.58 -0.94 11.49
CA GLN A 29 11.59 -0.75 12.94
C GLN A 29 12.79 0.06 13.41
N HIS A 30 13.98 -0.24 12.89
CA HIS A 30 15.20 0.50 13.22
C HIS A 30 15.10 1.98 12.80
N ILE A 31 14.54 2.25 11.63
CA ILE A 31 14.32 3.64 11.15
C ILE A 31 13.38 4.38 12.10
N PHE A 32 12.28 3.75 12.52
CA PHE A 32 11.37 4.33 13.51
C PHE A 32 12.03 4.60 14.85
N ASP A 33 12.87 3.67 15.32
CA ASP A 33 13.56 3.80 16.61
C ASP A 33 14.59 4.94 16.60
N VAL A 34 15.30 5.14 15.50
CA VAL A 34 16.38 6.15 15.38
C VAL A 34 15.87 7.50 14.88
N GLU A 35 15.02 7.51 13.88
CA GLU A 35 14.56 8.73 13.17
C GLU A 35 13.11 9.10 13.48
N GLY A 36 12.35 8.23 14.12
CA GLY A 36 10.94 8.40 14.37
C GLY A 36 10.08 8.24 13.12
N GLU A 37 8.78 8.43 13.26
CA GLU A 37 7.83 8.35 12.15
C GLU A 37 8.12 9.42 11.08
N ALA A 38 8.43 10.65 11.49
CA ALA A 38 8.74 11.74 10.57
C ALA A 38 9.92 11.42 9.65
N GLY A 39 11.01 10.84 10.18
CA GLY A 39 12.16 10.42 9.39
C GLY A 39 11.82 9.31 8.42
N PHE A 40 11.04 8.32 8.86
CA PHE A 40 10.54 7.26 7.98
C PHE A 40 9.68 7.83 6.83
N ARG A 41 8.76 8.76 7.12
CA ARG A 41 7.89 9.37 6.11
C ARG A 41 8.66 10.16 5.05
N GLN A 42 9.75 10.81 5.43
CA GLN A 42 10.63 11.48 4.47
C GLN A 42 11.29 10.49 3.51
N ARG A 43 11.80 9.38 4.04
CA ARG A 43 12.39 8.31 3.22
C ARG A 43 11.36 7.66 2.31
N GLU A 44 10.16 7.40 2.81
CA GLU A 44 9.05 6.86 2.03
C GLU A 44 8.70 7.76 0.85
N THR A 45 8.61 9.07 1.06
CA THR A 45 8.31 10.03 -0.01
C THR A 45 9.40 10.05 -1.09
N VAL A 46 10.68 10.02 -0.71
CA VAL A 46 11.79 9.96 -1.67
C VAL A 46 11.75 8.69 -2.50
N VAL A 47 11.53 7.55 -1.86
CA VAL A 47 11.46 6.25 -2.55
C VAL A 47 10.25 6.20 -3.49
N LEU A 48 9.09 6.68 -3.05
CA LEU A 48 7.89 6.75 -3.91
C LEU A 48 8.12 7.65 -5.12
N TYR A 49 8.77 8.80 -4.95
CA TYR A 49 9.10 9.70 -6.06
C TYR A 49 9.91 8.98 -7.15
N ASP A 50 10.92 8.22 -6.75
CA ASP A 50 11.74 7.45 -7.69
C ASP A 50 10.95 6.31 -8.36
N LEU A 51 10.11 5.62 -7.59
CA LEU A 51 9.39 4.44 -8.08
C LEU A 51 8.25 4.80 -9.05
N VAL A 52 7.53 5.90 -8.81
CA VAL A 52 6.40 6.30 -9.68
C VAL A 52 6.84 6.77 -11.06
N GLN A 53 8.12 7.04 -11.26
CA GLN A 53 8.69 7.41 -12.55
C GLN A 53 9.07 6.20 -13.40
N GLN A 54 9.06 5.01 -12.82
CA GLN A 54 9.39 3.78 -13.53
C GLN A 54 8.17 3.23 -14.27
N ASP A 55 8.40 2.81 -15.51
CA ASP A 55 7.39 2.12 -16.29
C ASP A 55 7.31 0.63 -15.95
N ASN A 56 6.22 0.02 -16.36
CA ASN A 56 6.03 -1.42 -16.28
C ASN A 56 6.13 -2.01 -14.86
N LEU A 57 5.60 -1.29 -13.89
CA LEU A 57 5.71 -1.59 -12.46
C LEU A 57 4.34 -1.86 -11.83
N VAL A 58 4.27 -2.83 -10.94
CA VAL A 58 3.23 -2.95 -9.91
C VAL A 58 3.87 -2.58 -8.57
N LEU A 59 3.43 -1.47 -8.01
CA LEU A 59 3.95 -0.92 -6.76
C LEU A 59 2.99 -1.20 -5.60
N ALA A 60 3.48 -1.86 -4.56
CA ALA A 60 2.79 -1.94 -3.28
C ALA A 60 3.36 -0.89 -2.33
N THR A 61 2.50 -0.10 -1.72
CA THR A 61 2.90 0.92 -0.75
C THR A 61 2.56 0.50 0.68
N GLY A 62 3.29 1.03 1.64
CA GLY A 62 2.89 0.99 3.04
C GLY A 62 1.59 1.76 3.26
N GLY A 63 0.80 1.35 4.25
CA GLY A 63 -0.52 1.94 4.51
C GLY A 63 -0.50 3.43 4.88
N GLY A 64 0.59 3.92 5.43
CA GLY A 64 0.73 5.33 5.82
C GLY A 64 1.28 6.25 4.73
N ALA A 65 1.65 5.72 3.57
CA ALA A 65 2.11 6.54 2.44
C ALA A 65 1.09 7.59 2.01
N ILE A 66 -0.18 7.27 2.17
CA ILE A 66 -1.33 8.12 1.82
C ILE A 66 -1.51 9.36 2.71
N LEU A 67 -0.87 9.40 3.88
CA LEU A 67 -1.00 10.53 4.81
C LEU A 67 -0.38 11.82 4.27
N SER A 68 0.65 11.70 3.43
CA SER A 68 1.28 12.84 2.75
C SER A 68 0.47 13.26 1.53
N GLU A 69 0.09 14.53 1.48
CA GLU A 69 -0.56 15.12 0.31
C GLU A 69 0.32 15.02 -0.94
N GLN A 70 1.62 15.23 -0.78
CA GLN A 70 2.59 15.08 -1.86
C GLN A 70 2.59 13.66 -2.43
N ASN A 71 2.57 12.64 -1.56
CA ASN A 71 2.51 11.24 -2.00
C ASN A 71 1.20 10.95 -2.74
N ARG A 72 0.07 11.46 -2.24
CA ARG A 72 -1.24 11.30 -2.93
C ARG A 72 -1.21 11.89 -4.33
N ALA A 73 -0.69 13.10 -4.47
CA ALA A 73 -0.56 13.75 -5.78
C ALA A 73 0.34 12.96 -6.74
N MET A 74 1.50 12.50 -6.28
CA MET A 74 2.42 11.67 -7.08
C MET A 74 1.76 10.39 -7.58
N LEU A 75 1.05 9.68 -6.71
CA LEU A 75 0.38 8.43 -7.07
C LEU A 75 -0.74 8.68 -8.10
N GLN A 76 -1.58 9.67 -7.88
CA GLN A 76 -2.67 10.00 -8.81
C GLN A 76 -2.19 10.43 -10.20
N GLN A 77 -1.08 11.16 -10.26
CA GLN A 77 -0.54 11.67 -11.53
C GLN A 77 0.19 10.60 -12.34
N ASN A 78 0.76 9.59 -11.70
CA ASN A 78 1.70 8.67 -12.34
C ASN A 78 1.24 7.20 -12.40
N ALA A 79 0.15 6.84 -11.72
CA ALA A 79 -0.27 5.46 -11.60
C ALA A 79 -1.80 5.29 -11.64
N ILE A 80 -2.24 4.08 -11.95
CA ILE A 80 -3.61 3.64 -11.62
C ILE A 80 -3.57 3.20 -10.16
N VAL A 81 -4.28 3.93 -9.31
CA VAL A 81 -4.31 3.69 -7.88
C VAL A 81 -5.42 2.72 -7.51
N ILE A 82 -5.05 1.62 -6.89
CA ILE A 82 -5.97 0.56 -6.48
C ILE A 82 -6.04 0.53 -4.95
N TYR A 83 -7.23 0.65 -4.42
CA TYR A 83 -7.49 0.45 -3.00
C TYR A 83 -8.12 -0.93 -2.76
N LEU A 84 -7.37 -1.79 -2.08
CA LEU A 84 -7.87 -3.08 -1.58
C LEU A 84 -8.51 -2.85 -0.21
N LYS A 85 -9.81 -2.59 -0.19
CA LYS A 85 -10.55 -2.33 1.03
C LYS A 85 -10.80 -3.62 1.79
N THR A 86 -10.36 -3.67 3.05
CA THR A 86 -10.50 -4.83 3.93
C THR A 86 -11.10 -4.38 5.26
N GLY A 87 -12.04 -5.14 5.81
CA GLY A 87 -12.61 -4.86 7.12
C GLY A 87 -11.57 -4.96 8.26
N VAL A 88 -11.75 -4.21 9.34
CA VAL A 88 -10.82 -4.19 10.49
C VAL A 88 -10.59 -5.59 11.10
N PRO A 89 -11.60 -6.46 11.29
CA PRO A 89 -11.37 -7.82 11.78
C PRO A 89 -10.45 -8.65 10.90
N ASP A 90 -10.61 -8.56 9.58
CA ASP A 90 -9.75 -9.28 8.62
C ASP A 90 -8.33 -8.69 8.59
N LEU A 91 -8.20 -7.38 8.72
CA LEU A 91 -6.89 -6.72 8.86
C LEU A 91 -6.17 -7.17 10.13
N LEU A 92 -6.87 -7.24 11.25
CA LEU A 92 -6.31 -7.70 12.51
C LEU A 92 -5.77 -9.13 12.39
N GLN A 93 -6.53 -10.02 11.77
CA GLN A 93 -6.10 -11.40 11.55
C GLN A 93 -4.85 -11.50 10.66
N ARG A 94 -4.79 -10.71 9.58
CA ARG A 94 -3.66 -10.69 8.65
C ARG A 94 -2.39 -10.10 9.27
N THR A 95 -2.52 -9.14 10.18
CA THR A 95 -1.39 -8.43 10.78
C THR A 95 -0.95 -8.97 12.14
N ARG A 96 -1.66 -9.95 12.67
CA ARG A 96 -1.46 -10.51 14.02
C ARG A 96 -0.01 -10.93 14.33
N HIS A 97 0.71 -11.41 13.32
CA HIS A 97 2.09 -11.87 13.45
C HIS A 97 3.09 -11.01 12.66
N ASP A 98 2.63 -9.90 12.09
CA ASP A 98 3.49 -9.03 11.30
C ASP A 98 4.29 -8.07 12.19
N ARG A 99 5.59 -8.35 12.31
CA ARG A 99 6.54 -7.53 13.08
C ARG A 99 7.02 -6.29 12.31
N ASN A 100 6.72 -6.17 11.03
CA ASN A 100 7.13 -5.05 10.18
C ASN A 100 6.14 -3.86 10.24
N ARG A 101 5.28 -3.83 11.25
CA ARG A 101 4.28 -2.77 11.47
C ARG A 101 4.47 -2.12 12.84
N PRO A 102 5.42 -1.18 12.98
CA PRO A 102 5.74 -0.57 14.28
C PRO A 102 4.55 0.06 14.99
N LEU A 103 3.63 0.68 14.22
CA LEU A 103 2.46 1.35 14.77
C LEU A 103 1.41 0.38 15.36
N LEU A 104 1.48 -0.92 15.05
CA LEU A 104 0.59 -1.95 15.59
C LEU A 104 1.19 -2.68 16.80
N GLN A 105 2.43 -2.40 17.18
CA GLN A 105 3.10 -2.99 18.34
C GLN A 105 2.73 -2.24 19.62
N THR A 106 1.44 -2.17 19.91
CA THR A 106 0.86 -1.53 21.09
C THR A 106 0.02 -2.51 21.89
N GLY A 107 -0.42 -2.12 23.09
CA GLY A 107 -1.18 -2.98 24.01
C GLY A 107 -2.55 -3.43 23.46
N ASP A 108 -3.18 -2.67 22.54
CA ASP A 108 -4.46 -3.01 21.90
C ASP A 108 -4.38 -2.82 20.37
N PRO A 109 -3.97 -3.88 19.63
CA PRO A 109 -3.87 -3.82 18.19
C PRO A 109 -5.20 -3.56 17.47
N TYR A 110 -6.32 -4.05 18.00
CA TYR A 110 -7.63 -3.83 17.41
C TYR A 110 -8.07 -2.36 17.45
N ALA A 111 -7.93 -1.73 18.62
CA ALA A 111 -8.23 -0.30 18.78
C ALA A 111 -7.33 0.55 17.88
N LYS A 112 -6.04 0.23 17.78
CA LYS A 112 -5.09 0.91 16.92
C LYS A 112 -5.43 0.75 15.45
N LEU A 113 -5.78 -0.44 14.98
CA LEU A 113 -6.23 -0.69 13.61
C LEU A 113 -7.51 0.06 13.29
N THR A 114 -8.47 0.11 14.21
CA THR A 114 -9.72 0.86 14.03
C THR A 114 -9.44 2.35 13.88
N GLU A 115 -8.61 2.92 14.73
CA GLU A 115 -8.18 4.32 14.65
C GLU A 115 -7.50 4.62 13.30
N LEU A 116 -6.52 3.81 12.92
CA LEU A 116 -5.80 3.97 11.65
C LEU A 116 -6.74 3.82 10.44
N HIS A 117 -7.68 2.88 10.50
CA HIS A 117 -8.67 2.69 9.43
C HIS A 117 -9.59 3.90 9.28
N GLN A 118 -10.12 4.44 10.39
CA GLN A 118 -10.96 5.64 10.37
C GLN A 118 -10.23 6.86 9.82
N GLN A 119 -8.95 7.01 10.13
CA GLN A 119 -8.12 8.09 9.64
C GLN A 119 -7.78 7.95 8.16
N ARG A 120 -7.49 6.74 7.70
CA ARG A 120 -6.89 6.47 6.39
C ARG A 120 -7.91 6.12 5.31
N ASP A 121 -9.01 5.45 5.64
CA ASP A 121 -10.00 5.00 4.66
C ASP A 121 -10.53 6.14 3.77
N PRO A 122 -10.88 7.33 4.29
CA PRO A 122 -11.28 8.46 3.46
C PRO A 122 -10.19 8.91 2.47
N LEU A 123 -8.92 8.86 2.88
CA LEU A 123 -7.80 9.23 2.04
C LEU A 123 -7.54 8.18 0.94
N TYR A 124 -7.65 6.89 1.26
CA TYR A 124 -7.56 5.83 0.27
C TYR A 124 -8.65 5.97 -0.79
N GLN A 125 -9.89 6.24 -0.36
CA GLN A 125 -11.00 6.42 -1.28
C GLN A 125 -10.84 7.66 -2.17
N GLN A 126 -10.28 8.73 -1.62
CA GLN A 126 -10.03 9.97 -2.36
C GLN A 126 -9.05 9.77 -3.52
N VAL A 127 -8.01 8.96 -3.34
CA VAL A 127 -6.95 8.79 -4.36
C VAL A 127 -7.18 7.61 -5.27
N ALA A 128 -8.02 6.65 -4.89
CA ALA A 128 -8.21 5.42 -5.64
C ALA A 128 -8.95 5.65 -6.95
N ASP A 129 -8.41 5.12 -8.03
CA ASP A 129 -9.11 4.97 -9.32
C ASP A 129 -10.00 3.73 -9.32
N VAL A 130 -9.59 2.69 -8.60
CA VAL A 130 -10.30 1.42 -8.44
C VAL A 130 -10.35 1.03 -6.98
N VAL A 131 -11.56 0.78 -6.47
CA VAL A 131 -11.77 0.27 -5.11
C VAL A 131 -12.32 -1.14 -5.18
N ILE A 132 -11.62 -2.09 -4.58
CA ILE A 132 -12.05 -3.49 -4.52
C ILE A 132 -12.17 -3.94 -3.08
N GLN A 133 -13.36 -4.45 -2.73
CA GLN A 133 -13.57 -5.09 -1.45
C GLN A 133 -12.84 -6.44 -1.42
N SER A 134 -11.83 -6.55 -0.59
CA SER A 134 -11.16 -7.80 -0.30
C SER A 134 -11.81 -8.45 0.93
N GLY A 135 -12.04 -9.74 0.86
CA GLY A 135 -12.73 -10.47 1.92
C GLY A 135 -12.29 -11.93 1.95
N LYS A 136 -13.25 -12.84 2.02
CA LYS A 136 -13.00 -14.28 2.13
C LYS A 136 -12.67 -14.99 0.82
N GLN A 137 -12.73 -14.28 -0.32
CA GLN A 137 -12.35 -14.86 -1.62
C GLN A 137 -10.87 -15.21 -1.67
N SER A 138 -10.53 -16.18 -2.55
CA SER A 138 -9.14 -16.55 -2.79
C SER A 138 -8.34 -15.40 -3.38
N VAL A 139 -7.03 -15.39 -3.16
CA VAL A 139 -6.11 -14.41 -3.73
C VAL A 139 -6.19 -14.42 -5.26
N HIS A 140 -6.35 -15.60 -5.87
CA HIS A 140 -6.46 -15.74 -7.32
C HIS A 140 -7.76 -15.13 -7.85
N ALA A 141 -8.90 -15.38 -7.22
CA ALA A 141 -10.18 -14.78 -7.60
C ALA A 141 -10.15 -13.25 -7.49
N LEU A 142 -9.54 -12.74 -6.42
CA LEU A 142 -9.36 -11.31 -6.23
C LEU A 142 -8.45 -10.70 -7.30
N MET A 143 -7.38 -11.40 -7.69
CA MET A 143 -6.48 -10.97 -8.76
C MET A 143 -7.20 -10.86 -10.11
N LEU A 144 -8.00 -11.87 -10.49
CA LEU A 144 -8.77 -11.84 -11.73
C LEU A 144 -9.75 -10.67 -11.76
N ARG A 145 -10.45 -10.44 -10.65
CA ARG A 145 -11.35 -9.29 -10.52
C ARG A 145 -10.61 -7.96 -10.66
N LEU A 146 -9.41 -7.84 -10.09
CA LEU A 146 -8.55 -6.67 -10.25
C LEU A 146 -8.19 -6.40 -11.71
N VAL A 147 -7.80 -7.43 -12.44
CA VAL A 147 -7.46 -7.33 -13.87
C VAL A 147 -8.64 -6.81 -14.68
N ASP A 148 -9.84 -7.32 -14.42
CA ASP A 148 -11.06 -6.87 -15.08
C ASP A 148 -11.36 -5.39 -14.79
N GLU A 149 -11.29 -4.98 -13.54
CA GLU A 149 -11.54 -3.58 -13.13
C GLU A 149 -10.50 -2.61 -13.72
N ILE A 150 -9.22 -2.99 -13.75
CA ILE A 150 -8.18 -2.20 -14.40
C ILE A 150 -8.47 -2.06 -15.90
N GLY A 151 -8.92 -3.13 -16.55
CA GLY A 151 -9.28 -3.13 -17.95
C GLY A 151 -10.46 -2.19 -18.25
N LEU A 152 -11.48 -2.20 -17.41
CA LEU A 152 -12.64 -1.30 -17.50
C LEU A 152 -12.23 0.16 -17.28
N PHE A 153 -11.40 0.43 -16.27
CA PHE A 153 -10.90 1.77 -15.99
C PHE A 153 -10.15 2.35 -17.20
N ARG A 154 -9.24 1.59 -17.80
CA ARG A 154 -8.47 2.02 -18.98
C ARG A 154 -9.35 2.31 -20.19
N LYS A 155 -10.41 1.54 -20.44
CA LYS A 155 -11.34 1.78 -21.53
C LYS A 155 -12.15 3.06 -21.33
N ASN A 156 -12.52 3.37 -20.09
CA ASN A 156 -13.31 4.55 -19.74
C ASN A 156 -12.46 5.84 -19.70
N SER A 157 -11.14 5.70 -19.56
CA SER A 157 -10.20 6.84 -19.50
C SER A 157 -9.53 7.16 -20.85
N ALA A 158 -9.74 6.31 -21.83
CA ALA A 158 -9.27 6.53 -23.20
C ALA A 158 -10.35 7.24 -24.04
#